data_4a73925bc1c766a1faa5946ac317ab91
#
_entry.id   4a73925bc1c766a1faa5946ac317ab91
#
_cell.length_a   1.000
_cell.length_b   1.000
_cell.length_c   1.000
_cell.angle_alpha   90.00
_cell.angle_beta   90.00
_cell.angle_gamma   90.00
#
_symmetry.space_group_name_H-M   'P 1'
#
loop_
_entity.id
_entity.type
_entity.pdbx_description
1 polymer ?
#
loop_
_entity_poly.entity_id
_entity_poly.type
_entity_poly.pdbx_seq_one_letter_code
_entity_poly.pdbx_strand_id
1 'polypeptide(L)'
;MAKKKTIRTIPQARTAMPEQSPEARVKNFDEVACGYRLEDALVEAERCLDCADEPCVRGCPVGIDIPGFIRKMAAKNFHGAYDVITDTNLLLSVCGRVCPRDRKSEVYRHD
;
A
#
# COMPACT_ATOMS: atom_id res chain seq x y z
N MET A 1 -22.11 -6.48 25.38
CA MET A 1 -22.68 -6.57 24.02
C MET A 1 -21.56 -6.95 23.06
N ALA A 2 -21.62 -8.14 22.49
CA ALA A 2 -20.66 -8.57 21.50
C ALA A 2 -20.84 -7.74 20.21
N LYS A 3 -19.82 -6.97 19.81
CA LYS A 3 -19.81 -6.28 18.53
C LYS A 3 -19.88 -7.34 17.43
N LYS A 4 -20.96 -7.34 16.68
CA LYS A 4 -21.15 -8.19 15.50
C LYS A 4 -19.99 -7.89 14.56
N LYS A 5 -19.06 -8.86 14.45
CA LYS A 5 -17.92 -8.77 13.53
C LYS A 5 -18.50 -8.83 12.11
N THR A 6 -18.64 -7.68 11.48
CA THR A 6 -19.06 -7.63 10.07
C THR A 6 -17.98 -8.35 9.26
N ILE A 7 -18.34 -9.47 8.64
CA ILE A 7 -17.44 -10.20 7.74
C ILE A 7 -17.23 -9.31 6.53
N ARG A 8 -16.08 -8.67 6.50
CA ARG A 8 -15.67 -7.82 5.38
C ARG A 8 -15.15 -8.73 4.26
N THR A 9 -15.77 -8.64 3.08
CA THR A 9 -15.25 -9.33 1.90
C THR A 9 -13.98 -8.62 1.45
N ILE A 10 -12.83 -9.28 1.58
CA ILE A 10 -11.54 -8.74 1.20
C ILE A 10 -11.25 -9.13 -0.24
N PRO A 11 -10.93 -8.18 -1.15
CA PRO A 11 -10.52 -8.50 -2.51
C PRO A 11 -9.30 -9.44 -2.51
N GLN A 12 -9.40 -10.57 -3.19
CA GLN A 12 -8.32 -11.57 -3.25
C GLN A 12 -7.21 -11.16 -4.21
N ALA A 13 -7.59 -10.53 -5.32
CA ALA A 13 -6.64 -10.13 -6.34
C ALA A 13 -6.02 -8.77 -6.02
N ARG A 14 -4.72 -8.67 -6.27
CA ARG A 14 -4.00 -7.40 -6.19
C ARG A 14 -4.45 -6.47 -7.31
N THR A 15 -4.71 -5.21 -6.98
CA THR A 15 -5.02 -4.18 -7.99
C THR A 15 -3.77 -3.88 -8.80
N ALA A 16 -3.86 -4.05 -10.13
CA ALA A 16 -2.75 -3.79 -11.03
C ALA A 16 -2.44 -2.29 -11.11
N MET A 17 -1.16 -1.94 -11.02
CA MET A 17 -0.70 -0.57 -11.25
C MET A 17 -0.76 -0.26 -12.74
N PRO A 18 -1.45 0.82 -13.19
CA PRO A 18 -1.38 1.26 -14.57
C PRO A 18 0.07 1.59 -14.98
N GLU A 19 0.51 1.07 -16.09
CA GLU A 19 1.87 1.23 -16.60
C GLU A 19 1.86 1.55 -18.09
N GLN A 20 2.91 2.22 -18.57
CA GLN A 20 3.16 2.35 -19.99
C GLN A 20 3.43 0.97 -20.62
N SER A 21 2.92 0.74 -21.83
CA SER A 21 3.23 -0.49 -22.58
C SER A 21 4.73 -0.59 -22.87
N PRO A 22 5.27 -1.81 -23.02
CA PRO A 22 6.69 -1.99 -23.37
C PRO A 22 7.10 -1.26 -24.65
N GLU A 23 6.22 -1.21 -25.64
CA GLU A 23 6.45 -0.52 -26.91
C GLU A 23 6.53 1.00 -26.77
N ALA A 24 5.72 1.56 -25.87
CA ALA A 24 5.71 3.00 -25.61
C ALA A 24 6.91 3.44 -24.74
N ARG A 25 7.20 2.69 -23.68
CA ARG A 25 8.21 3.09 -22.70
C ARG A 25 9.65 3.05 -23.22
N VAL A 26 9.93 2.27 -24.26
CA VAL A 26 11.27 2.24 -24.88
C VAL A 26 11.57 3.47 -25.73
N LYS A 27 10.57 4.31 -26.00
CA LYS A 27 10.69 5.51 -26.85
C LYS A 27 10.76 6.82 -26.08
N ASN A 28 10.66 6.78 -24.76
CA ASN A 28 10.66 7.98 -23.90
C ASN A 28 11.37 7.71 -22.60
N PHE A 29 11.57 8.76 -21.80
CA PHE A 29 12.14 8.71 -20.45
C PHE A 29 11.09 9.04 -19.38
N ASP A 30 9.82 8.98 -19.71
CA ASP A 30 8.74 9.21 -18.76
C ASP A 30 8.63 8.05 -17.77
N GLU A 31 8.03 8.30 -16.62
CA GLU A 31 7.81 7.28 -15.60
C GLU A 31 6.93 6.14 -16.14
N VAL A 32 7.37 4.90 -15.97
CA VAL A 32 6.65 3.72 -16.49
C VAL A 32 5.35 3.50 -15.73
N ALA A 33 5.38 3.53 -14.39
CA ALA A 33 4.20 3.39 -13.55
C ALA A 33 3.40 4.69 -13.55
N CYS A 34 2.13 4.63 -13.92
CA CYS A 34 1.25 5.80 -14.02
C CYS A 34 0.56 6.17 -12.70
N GLY A 35 0.77 5.38 -11.65
CA GLY A 35 0.08 5.56 -10.38
C GLY A 35 -1.35 5.01 -10.37
N TYR A 36 -1.88 4.80 -9.17
CA TYR A 36 -3.29 4.42 -9.00
C TYR A 36 -4.22 5.60 -9.20
N ARG A 37 -5.37 5.34 -9.78
CA ARG A 37 -6.53 6.25 -9.64
C ARG A 37 -7.08 6.12 -8.23
N LEU A 38 -7.87 7.10 -7.80
CA LEU A 38 -8.44 7.12 -6.45
C LEU A 38 -9.23 5.85 -6.13
N GLU A 39 -10.06 5.39 -7.06
CA GLU A 39 -10.87 4.18 -6.90
C GLU A 39 -9.98 2.94 -6.71
N ASP A 40 -8.92 2.81 -7.49
CA ASP A 40 -7.98 1.69 -7.42
C ASP A 40 -7.24 1.68 -6.08
N ALA A 41 -6.82 2.85 -5.61
CA ALA A 41 -6.15 3.00 -4.32
C ALA A 41 -7.07 2.61 -3.14
N LEU A 42 -8.34 2.97 -3.21
CA LEU A 42 -9.33 2.60 -2.19
C LEU A 42 -9.59 1.09 -2.16
N VAL A 43 -9.72 0.46 -3.33
CA VAL A 43 -9.88 -1.00 -3.44
C VAL A 43 -8.66 -1.71 -2.87
N GLU A 44 -7.45 -1.25 -3.20
CA GLU A 44 -6.22 -1.85 -2.68
C GLU A 44 -6.08 -1.64 -1.16
N ALA A 45 -6.52 -0.51 -0.62
CA ALA A 45 -6.52 -0.26 0.81
C ALA A 45 -7.43 -1.23 1.58
N GLU A 46 -8.53 -1.67 0.98
CA GLU A 46 -9.45 -2.65 1.59
C GLU A 46 -8.84 -4.05 1.72
N ARG A 47 -7.75 -4.35 1.01
CA ARG A 47 -7.05 -5.64 1.10
C ARG A 47 -6.25 -5.80 2.38
N CYS A 48 -6.05 -4.77 3.16
CA CYS A 48 -5.34 -4.86 4.43
C CYS A 48 -6.08 -5.77 5.41
N LEU A 49 -5.37 -6.76 5.94
CA LEU A 49 -5.91 -7.72 6.90
C LEU A 49 -5.98 -7.18 8.33
N ASP A 50 -5.35 -6.05 8.58
CA ASP A 50 -5.24 -5.43 9.91
C ASP A 50 -4.68 -6.41 10.95
N CYS A 51 -3.53 -7.00 10.63
CA CYS A 51 -2.89 -8.03 11.44
C CYS A 51 -2.47 -7.47 12.83
N ALA A 52 -2.70 -8.23 13.88
CA ALA A 52 -2.36 -7.83 15.25
C ALA A 52 -0.84 -7.72 15.48
N ASP A 53 -0.05 -8.53 14.79
CA ASP A 53 1.41 -8.58 14.91
C ASP A 53 2.16 -7.67 13.91
N GLU A 54 1.43 -7.03 13.00
CA GLU A 54 1.91 -6.03 12.05
C GLU A 54 3.23 -6.39 11.34
N PRO A 55 3.32 -7.55 10.65
CA PRO A 55 4.57 -7.98 10.03
C PRO A 55 5.07 -7.00 8.95
N CYS A 56 4.19 -6.26 8.32
CA CYS A 56 4.52 -5.23 7.33
C CYS A 56 5.31 -4.06 7.95
N VAL A 57 5.02 -3.70 9.21
CA VAL A 57 5.77 -2.64 9.93
C VAL A 57 7.18 -3.11 10.24
N ARG A 58 7.33 -4.34 10.72
CA ARG A 58 8.66 -4.93 10.98
C ARG A 58 9.51 -5.06 9.71
N GLY A 59 8.86 -5.34 8.58
CA GLY A 59 9.53 -5.45 7.28
C GLY A 59 9.88 -4.10 6.64
N CYS A 60 9.38 -3.01 7.16
CA CYS A 60 9.66 -1.66 6.65
C CYS A 60 10.92 -1.08 7.31
N PRO A 61 12.02 -0.82 6.55
CA PRO A 61 13.25 -0.26 7.13
C PRO A 61 13.07 1.12 7.76
N VAL A 62 12.07 1.87 7.33
CA VAL A 62 11.74 3.22 7.82
C VAL A 62 10.75 3.17 9.00
N GLY A 63 10.14 2.02 9.25
CA GLY A 63 9.21 1.83 10.36
C GLY A 63 7.88 2.56 10.17
N ILE A 64 7.39 2.67 8.94
CA ILE A 64 6.09 3.30 8.67
C ILE A 64 4.98 2.47 9.33
N ASP A 65 4.04 3.14 9.99
CA ASP A 65 2.80 2.53 10.46
C ASP A 65 1.88 2.23 9.27
N ILE A 66 2.19 1.11 8.59
CA ILE A 66 1.50 0.73 7.35
C ILE A 66 0.01 0.46 7.59
N PRO A 67 -0.41 -0.32 8.60
CA PRO A 67 -1.83 -0.49 8.87
C PRO A 67 -2.52 0.83 9.20
N GLY A 68 -1.84 1.73 9.90
CA GLY A 68 -2.36 3.04 10.26
C GLY A 68 -2.70 3.91 9.07
N PHE A 69 -1.77 4.08 8.11
CA PHE A 69 -2.07 4.89 6.94
C PHE A 69 -3.10 4.23 6.01
N ILE A 70 -3.08 2.89 5.90
CA ILE A 70 -4.06 2.17 5.07
C ILE A 70 -5.47 2.33 5.62
N ARG A 71 -5.65 2.27 6.95
CA ARG A 71 -6.94 2.55 7.58
C ARG A 71 -7.44 3.96 7.28
N LYS A 72 -6.54 4.95 7.31
CA LYS A 72 -6.87 6.34 6.94
C LYS A 72 -7.28 6.45 5.47
N MET A 73 -6.56 5.75 4.58
CA MET A 73 -6.90 5.68 3.15
C MET A 73 -8.29 5.07 2.94
N ALA A 74 -8.59 3.95 3.57
CA ALA A 74 -9.89 3.29 3.47
C ALA A 74 -11.03 4.17 4.01
N ALA A 75 -10.76 5.00 5.01
CA ALA A 75 -11.69 5.99 5.55
C ALA A 75 -11.77 7.29 4.70
N LYS A 76 -11.06 7.35 3.58
CA LYS A 76 -10.95 8.55 2.71
C LYS A 76 -10.35 9.77 3.40
N ASN A 77 -9.62 9.56 4.47
CA ASN A 77 -8.85 10.60 5.15
C ASN A 77 -7.41 10.63 4.60
N PHE A 78 -7.24 11.17 3.41
CA PHE A 78 -5.96 11.16 2.68
C PHE A 78 -4.90 12.03 3.36
N HIS A 79 -5.30 13.16 3.92
CA HIS A 79 -4.39 14.02 4.68
C HIS A 79 -3.88 13.30 5.94
N GLY A 80 -4.75 12.65 6.68
CA GLY A 80 -4.36 11.85 7.84
C GLY A 80 -3.45 10.67 7.47
N ALA A 81 -3.68 10.02 6.32
CA ALA A 81 -2.80 8.97 5.80
C ALA A 81 -1.40 9.52 5.48
N TYR A 82 -1.32 10.68 4.85
CA TYR A 82 -0.07 11.38 4.57
C TYR A 82 0.69 11.70 5.86
N ASP A 83 0.01 12.21 6.87
CA ASP A 83 0.62 12.55 8.16
C ASP A 83 1.22 11.33 8.84
N VAL A 84 0.54 10.18 8.81
CA VAL A 84 1.03 8.91 9.36
C VAL A 84 2.32 8.48 8.65
N ILE A 85 2.37 8.56 7.32
CA ILE A 85 3.56 8.19 6.55
C ILE A 85 4.73 9.15 6.84
N THR A 86 4.47 10.44 6.85
CA THR A 86 5.51 11.47 7.01
C THR A 86 6.04 11.58 8.43
N ASP A 87 5.37 10.97 9.41
CA ASP A 87 5.87 10.91 10.78
C ASP A 87 7.25 10.21 10.86
N THR A 88 7.48 9.20 10.02
CA THR A 88 8.75 8.46 9.97
C THR A 88 9.48 8.56 8.64
N ASN A 89 8.84 9.05 7.58
CA ASN A 89 9.42 9.07 6.23
C ASN A 89 9.13 10.39 5.51
N LEU A 90 10.14 11.25 5.42
CA LEU A 90 10.05 12.51 4.69
C LEU A 90 10.13 12.36 3.16
N LEU A 91 10.63 11.23 2.67
CA LEU A 91 10.85 10.94 1.25
C LEU A 91 9.90 9.87 0.72
N LEU A 92 8.65 9.91 1.15
CA LEU A 92 7.66 8.88 0.82
C LEU A 92 7.48 8.63 -0.68
N SER A 93 7.57 9.67 -1.50
CA SER A 93 7.45 9.54 -2.96
C SER A 93 8.59 8.74 -3.57
N VAL A 94 9.80 8.92 -3.07
CA VAL A 94 10.99 8.17 -3.51
C VAL A 94 10.89 6.72 -3.02
N CYS A 95 10.60 6.52 -1.75
CA CYS A 95 10.46 5.18 -1.17
C CYS A 95 9.35 4.37 -1.83
N GLY A 96 8.23 5.00 -2.17
CA GLY A 96 7.13 4.35 -2.88
C GLY A 96 7.52 3.83 -4.26
N ARG A 97 8.46 4.50 -4.93
CA ARG A 97 8.94 4.11 -6.26
C ARG A 97 10.05 3.05 -6.23
N VAL A 98 10.95 3.13 -5.26
CA VAL A 98 12.16 2.28 -5.22
C VAL A 98 12.05 1.12 -4.24
N CYS A 99 10.99 1.05 -3.43
CA CYS A 99 10.82 -0.01 -2.46
C CYS A 99 10.78 -1.38 -3.17
N PRO A 100 11.71 -2.29 -2.87
CA PRO A 100 11.73 -3.62 -3.49
C PRO A 100 10.54 -4.44 -2.98
N ARG A 101 9.56 -4.65 -3.83
CA ARG A 101 8.33 -5.38 -3.51
C ARG A 101 8.57 -6.84 -3.12
N ASP A 102 9.70 -7.39 -3.53
CA ASP A 102 10.09 -8.77 -3.25
C ASP A 102 10.28 -9.03 -1.76
N ARG A 103 10.58 -8.00 -0.98
CA ARG A 103 10.61 -8.09 0.48
C ARG A 103 9.26 -8.35 1.11
N LYS A 104 8.17 -8.10 0.42
CA LYS A 104 6.84 -8.51 0.87
C LYS A 104 6.70 -10.03 0.94
N SER A 105 7.43 -10.77 0.10
CA SER A 105 7.45 -12.23 0.15
C SER A 105 8.12 -12.77 1.40
N GLU A 106 9.09 -12.07 1.96
CA GLU A 106 9.74 -12.46 3.22
C GLU A 106 8.86 -12.18 4.44
N VAL A 107 8.06 -11.11 4.37
CA VAL A 107 7.11 -10.75 5.44
C VAL A 107 5.96 -11.75 5.51
N TYR A 108 5.60 -12.37 4.38
CA TYR A 108 4.51 -13.34 4.29
C TYR A 108 4.99 -14.81 4.32
N ARG A 109 6.30 -15.05 4.45
CA ARG A 109 6.88 -16.39 4.51
C ARG A 109 6.99 -16.97 5.92
N HIS A 110 6.09 -16.66 6.80
CA HIS A 110 5.98 -17.37 8.06
C HIS A 110 4.71 -18.21 8.04
N ASP A 111 4.80 -19.32 7.32
CA ASP A 111 4.02 -20.51 7.64
C ASP A 111 4.71 -21.28 8.75
#